data_96adefbf1782637a3c00b2edac82a8e2
#
_entry.id   96adefbf1782637a3c00b2edac82a8e2
#
_cell.length_a   1.000
_cell.length_b   1.000
_cell.length_c   1.000
_cell.angle_alpha   90.00
_cell.angle_beta   90.00
_cell.angle_gamma   90.00
#
_symmetry.space_group_name_H-M   'P 1'
#
loop_
_entity.id
_entity.type
_entity.pdbx_description
1 polymer ?
#
loop_
_entity_poly.entity_id
_entity_poly.type
_entity_poly.pdbx_seq_one_letter_code
_entity_poly.pdbx_strand_id
1 'polypeptide(L)'
;MKTVVLMWNPAISSFHKEDLSKCIQVLDSYNEEDCPNEYLDLNWSIWDHEQVKDGDRFFMVKVGEGKTGIVMAGTIQSDPYKDKDWSGKDREVYYADLFCECIVDIETAPYISTQELKEAMPEFDWTGGHSGRVIEDSMAFKLEKMWAEYIYKYYNVLDSQRASKAFTAGYIPDRLEEYLSKVTEGTCEICGYNYKKIWGEDCEQNNHFVRFIPRRTDQKCKNGDNVWKHFHCICPSCSQLPYKAIGEKLGEKDFFDDELWIV
;
A
#
# COMPACT_ATOMS: atom_id res chain seq x y z
N MET A 1 -5.89 13.08 -2.10
CA MET A 1 -5.37 11.90 -2.82
C MET A 1 -6.53 10.97 -3.09
N LYS A 2 -6.73 10.58 -4.34
CA LYS A 2 -7.77 9.63 -4.76
C LYS A 2 -7.19 8.22 -4.86
N THR A 3 -8.07 7.21 -4.85
CA THR A 3 -7.70 5.82 -5.12
C THR A 3 -8.38 5.36 -6.40
N VAL A 4 -7.57 4.85 -7.31
CA VAL A 4 -7.96 4.45 -8.66
C VAL A 4 -7.88 2.94 -8.79
N VAL A 5 -8.93 2.31 -9.30
CA VAL A 5 -8.93 0.87 -9.59
C VAL A 5 -8.70 0.66 -11.09
N LEU A 6 -7.59 0.02 -11.41
CA LEU A 6 -7.21 -0.38 -12.74
C LEU A 6 -7.66 -1.82 -13.00
N MET A 7 -8.31 -2.06 -14.13
CA MET A 7 -8.75 -3.40 -14.53
C MET A 7 -7.83 -3.98 -15.59
N TRP A 8 -7.30 -5.18 -15.35
CA TRP A 8 -6.45 -5.89 -16.26
C TRP A 8 -7.04 -7.26 -16.62
N ASN A 9 -7.36 -7.44 -17.88
CA ASN A 9 -7.73 -8.75 -18.43
C ASN A 9 -6.64 -9.19 -19.43
N PRO A 10 -5.77 -10.15 -19.07
CA PRO A 10 -4.65 -10.58 -19.92
C PRO A 10 -5.08 -11.22 -21.24
N ALA A 11 -6.35 -11.64 -21.38
CA ALA A 11 -6.85 -12.23 -22.61
C ALA A 11 -7.13 -11.18 -23.72
N ILE A 12 -7.32 -9.91 -23.33
CA ILE A 12 -7.68 -8.83 -24.27
C ILE A 12 -6.73 -7.64 -24.23
N SER A 13 -5.94 -7.49 -23.16
CA SER A 13 -5.00 -6.39 -22.97
C SER A 13 -3.74 -6.58 -23.85
N SER A 14 -3.09 -5.47 -24.23
CA SER A 14 -1.75 -5.48 -24.80
C SER A 14 -0.67 -5.86 -23.77
N PHE A 15 -0.95 -5.72 -22.50
CA PHE A 15 -0.13 -6.19 -21.39
C PHE A 15 -0.51 -7.63 -21.05
N HIS A 16 0.36 -8.57 -21.32
CA HIS A 16 0.12 -10.01 -21.16
C HIS A 16 0.67 -10.54 -19.83
N LYS A 17 0.42 -11.82 -19.52
CA LYS A 17 0.94 -12.46 -18.30
C LYS A 17 2.47 -12.51 -18.27
N GLU A 18 3.07 -12.68 -19.43
CA GLU A 18 4.53 -12.69 -19.61
C GLU A 18 5.16 -11.33 -19.27
N ASP A 19 4.44 -10.24 -19.53
CA ASP A 19 4.89 -8.89 -19.20
C ASP A 19 4.83 -8.65 -17.69
N LEU A 20 3.75 -9.10 -17.01
CA LEU A 20 3.70 -9.10 -15.56
C LEU A 20 4.88 -9.88 -14.95
N SER A 21 5.17 -11.06 -15.48
CA SER A 21 6.30 -11.88 -15.03
C SER A 21 7.65 -11.18 -15.20
N LYS A 22 7.84 -10.45 -16.30
CA LYS A 22 9.05 -9.62 -16.51
C LYS A 22 9.12 -8.48 -15.47
N CYS A 23 8.02 -7.81 -15.21
CA CYS A 23 7.97 -6.77 -14.17
C CYS A 23 8.38 -7.32 -12.80
N ILE A 24 7.89 -8.50 -12.42
CA ILE A 24 8.29 -9.18 -11.18
C ILE A 24 9.79 -9.45 -11.18
N GLN A 25 10.35 -10.00 -12.25
CA GLN A 25 11.79 -10.28 -12.38
C GLN A 25 12.63 -9.00 -12.27
N VAL A 26 12.18 -7.91 -12.88
CA VAL A 26 12.84 -6.61 -12.77
C VAL A 26 12.85 -6.14 -11.31
N LEU A 27 11.72 -6.16 -10.62
CA LEU A 27 11.65 -5.76 -9.21
C LEU A 27 12.50 -6.65 -8.29
N ASP A 28 12.54 -7.96 -8.55
CA ASP A 28 13.33 -8.91 -7.75
C ASP A 28 14.85 -8.82 -8.00
N SER A 29 15.28 -8.34 -9.16
CA SER A 29 16.69 -8.27 -9.54
C SER A 29 17.42 -7.04 -9.03
N TYR A 30 16.70 -6.09 -8.42
CA TYR A 30 17.25 -4.80 -8.02
C TYR A 30 17.89 -4.81 -6.64
N ASN A 31 19.06 -4.18 -6.54
CA ASN A 31 19.69 -3.80 -5.28
C ASN A 31 19.07 -2.50 -4.76
N GLU A 32 19.17 -2.27 -3.46
CA GLU A 32 18.55 -1.13 -2.74
C GLU A 32 18.97 0.27 -3.24
N GLU A 33 20.06 0.37 -4.02
CA GLU A 33 20.60 1.62 -4.55
C GLU A 33 19.99 2.06 -5.90
N ASP A 34 19.28 1.17 -6.57
CA ASP A 34 18.70 1.43 -7.89
C ASP A 34 17.19 1.67 -7.80
N CYS A 35 16.64 2.54 -8.64
CA CYS A 35 15.19 2.74 -8.75
C CYS A 35 14.61 1.79 -9.82
N PRO A 36 13.98 0.66 -9.44
CA PRO A 36 13.48 -0.34 -10.40
C PRO A 36 12.43 0.22 -11.35
N ASN A 37 11.71 1.27 -10.93
CA ASN A 37 10.64 1.85 -11.74
C ASN A 37 11.13 2.66 -12.94
N GLU A 38 12.40 3.04 -13.01
CA GLU A 38 12.98 3.64 -14.23
C GLU A 38 12.98 2.65 -15.41
N TYR A 39 12.83 1.35 -15.14
CA TYR A 39 12.82 0.28 -16.13
C TYR A 39 11.44 -0.36 -16.32
N LEU A 40 10.48 -0.01 -15.47
CA LEU A 40 9.09 -0.41 -15.60
C LEU A 40 8.32 0.73 -16.28
N ASP A 41 8.50 0.92 -17.58
CA ASP A 41 7.74 1.89 -18.37
C ASP A 41 6.28 1.42 -18.49
N LEU A 42 5.52 1.68 -17.42
CA LEU A 42 4.12 1.26 -17.28
C LEU A 42 3.21 2.47 -17.34
N ASN A 43 2.31 2.47 -18.28
CA ASN A 43 1.16 3.37 -18.31
C ASN A 43 -0.15 2.59 -18.38
N TRP A 44 -1.23 3.23 -18.01
CA TRP A 44 -2.54 2.57 -18.02
C TRP A 44 -3.67 3.55 -18.32
N SER A 45 -4.74 3.03 -18.97
CA SER A 45 -5.89 3.84 -19.33
C SER A 45 -6.73 4.24 -18.10
N ILE A 46 -7.08 5.52 -18.03
CA ILE A 46 -7.80 6.13 -16.91
C ILE A 46 -9.17 6.62 -17.38
N TRP A 47 -10.24 5.96 -16.91
CA TRP A 47 -11.61 6.36 -17.26
C TRP A 47 -12.01 7.68 -16.59
N ASP A 48 -11.80 7.80 -15.29
CA ASP A 48 -12.16 8.99 -14.50
C ASP A 48 -11.04 10.04 -14.49
N HIS A 49 -10.40 10.25 -15.65
CA HIS A 49 -9.20 11.07 -15.83
C HIS A 49 -9.33 12.51 -15.32
N GLU A 50 -10.54 13.07 -15.29
CA GLU A 50 -10.78 14.43 -14.76
C GLU A 50 -10.61 14.51 -13.22
N GLN A 51 -10.65 13.36 -12.53
CA GLN A 51 -10.55 13.25 -11.08
C GLN A 51 -9.19 12.76 -10.61
N VAL A 52 -8.34 12.30 -11.53
CA VAL A 52 -7.05 11.67 -11.26
C VAL A 52 -5.92 12.65 -11.53
N LYS A 53 -4.86 12.59 -10.72
CA LYS A 53 -3.67 13.40 -10.85
C LYS A 53 -2.43 12.66 -10.39
N ASP A 54 -1.26 13.22 -10.66
CA ASP A 54 0.02 12.79 -10.10
C ASP A 54 -0.06 12.66 -8.57
N GLY A 55 0.53 11.57 -8.03
CA GLY A 55 0.52 11.23 -6.62
C GLY A 55 -0.73 10.49 -6.13
N ASP A 56 -1.75 10.26 -6.98
CA ASP A 56 -2.90 9.45 -6.59
C ASP A 56 -2.54 7.96 -6.48
N ARG A 57 -3.27 7.23 -5.65
CA ARG A 57 -3.09 5.80 -5.38
C ARG A 57 -3.73 4.95 -6.46
N PHE A 58 -3.10 3.82 -6.84
CA PHE A 58 -3.78 2.82 -7.65
C PHE A 58 -3.68 1.40 -7.10
N PHE A 59 -4.69 0.60 -7.45
CA PHE A 59 -4.68 -0.86 -7.35
C PHE A 59 -5.08 -1.45 -8.69
N MET A 60 -4.27 -2.36 -9.22
CA MET A 60 -4.60 -3.10 -10.44
C MET A 60 -5.17 -4.47 -10.08
N VAL A 61 -6.37 -4.73 -10.60
CA VAL A 61 -7.11 -5.96 -10.39
C VAL A 61 -7.13 -6.79 -11.67
N LYS A 62 -6.57 -8.00 -11.61
CA LYS A 62 -6.73 -8.97 -12.70
C LYS A 62 -8.17 -9.47 -12.70
N VAL A 63 -8.80 -9.42 -13.87
CA VAL A 63 -10.15 -9.92 -14.13
C VAL A 63 -10.13 -10.95 -15.27
N GLY A 64 -11.26 -11.57 -15.57
CA GLY A 64 -11.40 -12.58 -16.62
C GLY A 64 -11.20 -14.00 -16.09
N GLU A 65 -10.62 -14.88 -16.91
CA GLU A 65 -10.50 -16.30 -16.60
C GLU A 65 -9.41 -16.61 -15.54
N GLY A 66 -9.60 -17.70 -14.80
CA GLY A 66 -8.67 -18.21 -13.79
C GLY A 66 -8.74 -17.43 -12.48
N LYS A 67 -7.63 -17.35 -11.75
CA LYS A 67 -7.52 -16.58 -10.53
C LYS A 67 -7.66 -15.09 -10.83
N THR A 68 -8.43 -14.38 -10.02
CA THR A 68 -8.72 -12.95 -10.16
C THR A 68 -8.54 -12.25 -8.81
N GLY A 69 -7.91 -11.07 -8.83
CA GLY A 69 -7.60 -10.33 -7.60
C GLY A 69 -6.57 -9.23 -7.83
N ILE A 70 -6.09 -8.61 -6.77
CA ILE A 70 -5.08 -7.56 -6.85
C ILE A 70 -3.74 -8.17 -7.29
N VAL A 71 -3.18 -7.62 -8.36
CA VAL A 71 -1.88 -8.03 -8.93
C VAL A 71 -0.81 -6.95 -8.79
N MET A 72 -1.20 -5.69 -8.60
CA MET A 72 -0.26 -4.58 -8.52
C MET A 72 -0.85 -3.45 -7.69
N ALA A 73 0.00 -2.74 -6.96
CA ALA A 73 -0.35 -1.53 -6.25
C ALA A 73 0.80 -0.51 -6.35
N GLY A 74 0.46 0.77 -6.32
CA GLY A 74 1.43 1.84 -6.43
C GLY A 74 0.79 3.22 -6.50
N THR A 75 1.51 4.18 -7.06
CA THR A 75 1.08 5.56 -7.25
C THR A 75 1.02 5.94 -8.72
N ILE A 76 0.09 6.80 -9.07
CA ILE A 76 0.05 7.48 -10.35
C ILE A 76 1.22 8.47 -10.40
N GLN A 77 1.99 8.47 -11.48
CA GLN A 77 3.25 9.22 -11.60
C GLN A 77 3.17 10.37 -12.64
N SER A 78 2.01 10.59 -13.21
CA SER A 78 1.74 11.71 -14.11
C SER A 78 0.29 12.15 -14.03
N ASP A 79 0.02 13.40 -14.37
CA ASP A 79 -1.35 13.79 -14.71
C ASP A 79 -1.81 13.03 -15.96
N PRO A 80 -3.10 12.66 -16.07
CA PRO A 80 -3.60 11.94 -17.23
C PRO A 80 -3.40 12.72 -18.54
N TYR A 81 -2.85 12.05 -19.55
CA TYR A 81 -2.59 12.57 -20.88
C TYR A 81 -3.28 11.73 -21.97
N LYS A 82 -3.55 12.35 -23.11
CA LYS A 82 -4.17 11.69 -24.27
C LYS A 82 -3.14 10.94 -25.09
N ASP A 83 -3.47 9.73 -25.47
CA ASP A 83 -2.73 8.95 -26.46
C ASP A 83 -3.68 8.02 -27.24
N LYS A 84 -3.15 7.34 -28.25
CA LYS A 84 -3.89 6.39 -29.08
C LYS A 84 -4.39 5.21 -28.25
N ASP A 85 -5.61 4.77 -28.56
CA ASP A 85 -6.19 3.58 -27.92
C ASP A 85 -5.30 2.34 -28.16
N TRP A 86 -4.82 1.72 -27.10
CA TRP A 86 -4.02 0.50 -27.11
C TRP A 86 -4.68 -0.65 -27.89
N SER A 87 -6.00 -0.67 -27.99
CA SER A 87 -6.77 -1.69 -28.70
C SER A 87 -6.75 -1.54 -30.23
N GLY A 88 -6.03 -0.52 -30.74
CA GLY A 88 -5.93 -0.21 -32.18
C GLY A 88 -7.17 0.44 -32.78
N LYS A 89 -8.16 0.83 -31.97
CA LYS A 89 -9.29 1.63 -32.41
C LYS A 89 -8.83 3.05 -32.72
N ASP A 90 -9.38 3.63 -33.76
CA ASP A 90 -9.08 5.02 -34.17
C ASP A 90 -9.80 6.03 -33.25
N ARG A 91 -9.30 6.11 -32.02
CA ARG A 91 -9.71 7.06 -31.00
C ARG A 91 -8.58 7.34 -30.03
N GLU A 92 -8.66 8.46 -29.33
CA GLU A 92 -7.80 8.79 -28.20
C GLU A 92 -8.44 8.36 -26.88
N VAL A 93 -7.61 7.95 -25.95
CA VAL A 93 -7.99 7.65 -24.56
C VAL A 93 -6.98 8.30 -23.62
N TYR A 94 -7.36 8.49 -22.37
CA TYR A 94 -6.45 9.05 -21.37
C TYR A 94 -5.65 7.94 -20.70
N TYR A 95 -4.35 8.19 -20.55
CA TYR A 95 -3.40 7.34 -19.84
C TYR A 95 -2.76 8.10 -18.69
N ALA A 96 -2.25 7.38 -17.71
CA ALA A 96 -1.33 7.92 -16.72
C ALA A 96 -0.18 6.93 -16.52
N ASP A 97 1.01 7.44 -16.23
CA ASP A 97 2.17 6.64 -15.91
C ASP A 97 2.03 6.09 -14.48
N LEU A 98 2.59 4.92 -14.25
CA LEU A 98 2.45 4.18 -13.01
C LEU A 98 3.79 3.96 -12.34
N PHE A 99 3.88 4.33 -11.07
CA PHE A 99 4.96 3.90 -10.18
C PHE A 99 4.50 2.68 -9.40
N CYS A 100 5.10 1.53 -9.67
CA CYS A 100 4.73 0.27 -9.06
C CYS A 100 5.48 0.05 -7.74
N GLU A 101 4.76 -0.02 -6.63
CA GLU A 101 5.32 -0.29 -5.30
C GLU A 101 5.38 -1.79 -5.00
N CYS A 102 4.39 -2.55 -5.49
CA CYS A 102 4.28 -3.98 -5.25
C CYS A 102 3.58 -4.68 -6.40
N ILE A 103 4.12 -5.83 -6.79
CA ILE A 103 3.51 -6.76 -7.75
C ILE A 103 3.31 -8.10 -7.06
N VAL A 104 2.14 -8.72 -7.31
CA VAL A 104 1.78 -10.03 -6.77
C VAL A 104 1.57 -11.01 -7.90
N ASP A 105 2.36 -12.09 -7.95
CA ASP A 105 2.06 -13.24 -8.79
C ASP A 105 0.95 -14.07 -8.13
N ILE A 106 -0.29 -13.82 -8.50
CA ILE A 106 -1.45 -14.50 -7.92
C ILE A 106 -1.54 -16.00 -8.28
N GLU A 107 -0.73 -16.49 -9.21
CA GLU A 107 -0.69 -17.91 -9.53
C GLU A 107 0.10 -18.70 -8.48
N THR A 108 1.14 -18.10 -7.91
CA THR A 108 2.08 -18.75 -7.00
C THR A 108 2.02 -18.22 -5.57
N ALA A 109 1.65 -16.94 -5.37
CA ALA A 109 1.61 -16.30 -4.08
C ALA A 109 0.17 -16.19 -3.51
N PRO A 110 0.00 -16.05 -2.18
CA PRO A 110 -1.24 -15.57 -1.59
C PRO A 110 -1.61 -14.18 -2.14
N TYR A 111 -2.89 -13.87 -2.29
CA TYR A 111 -3.36 -12.61 -2.86
C TYR A 111 -4.74 -12.24 -2.33
N ILE A 112 -5.14 -10.98 -2.49
CA ILE A 112 -6.51 -10.53 -2.22
C ILE A 112 -7.35 -10.82 -3.47
N SER A 113 -8.29 -11.74 -3.35
CA SER A 113 -9.14 -12.18 -4.46
C SER A 113 -10.28 -11.17 -4.75
N THR A 114 -10.81 -11.21 -5.98
CA THR A 114 -12.02 -10.43 -6.31
C THR A 114 -13.22 -10.85 -5.48
N GLN A 115 -13.26 -12.09 -4.99
CA GLN A 115 -14.31 -12.55 -4.08
C GLN A 115 -14.24 -11.81 -2.74
N GLU A 116 -13.06 -11.73 -2.13
CA GLU A 116 -12.84 -10.98 -0.88
C GLU A 116 -13.13 -9.49 -1.06
N LEU A 117 -12.75 -8.90 -2.21
CA LEU A 117 -13.08 -7.52 -2.55
C LEU A 117 -14.59 -7.29 -2.65
N LYS A 118 -15.33 -8.19 -3.29
CA LYS A 118 -16.80 -8.12 -3.38
C LYS A 118 -17.49 -8.26 -2.02
N GLU A 119 -17.00 -9.15 -1.18
CA GLU A 119 -17.53 -9.33 0.17
C GLU A 119 -17.31 -8.10 1.05
N ALA A 120 -16.13 -7.47 0.94
CA ALA A 120 -15.79 -6.28 1.70
C ALA A 120 -16.45 -5.00 1.16
N MET A 121 -16.58 -4.89 -0.15
CA MET A 121 -17.02 -3.68 -0.88
C MET A 121 -17.93 -4.07 -2.06
N PRO A 122 -19.18 -4.53 -1.79
CA PRO A 122 -20.11 -5.02 -2.81
C PRO A 122 -20.62 -3.92 -3.75
N GLU A 123 -20.45 -2.66 -3.39
CA GLU A 123 -20.92 -1.50 -4.15
C GLU A 123 -20.12 -1.27 -5.43
N PHE A 124 -18.90 -1.85 -5.54
CA PHE A 124 -18.04 -1.71 -6.70
C PHE A 124 -17.99 -3.00 -7.52
N ASP A 125 -18.03 -2.88 -8.85
CA ASP A 125 -17.85 -4.03 -9.74
C ASP A 125 -16.37 -4.38 -9.89
N TRP A 126 -15.92 -5.39 -9.15
CA TRP A 126 -14.56 -5.90 -9.12
C TRP A 126 -14.25 -6.89 -10.26
N THR A 127 -15.19 -7.18 -11.13
CA THR A 127 -15.04 -8.20 -12.18
C THR A 127 -15.06 -7.65 -13.60
N GLY A 128 -15.37 -6.38 -13.76
CA GLY A 128 -15.49 -5.78 -15.08
C GLY A 128 -15.63 -4.27 -15.06
N GLY A 129 -16.07 -3.73 -16.19
CA GLY A 129 -16.24 -2.30 -16.38
C GLY A 129 -15.01 -1.62 -16.97
N HIS A 130 -14.99 -0.29 -16.92
CA HIS A 130 -13.88 0.51 -17.41
C HIS A 130 -12.70 0.46 -16.43
N SER A 131 -11.49 0.47 -16.94
CA SER A 131 -10.29 0.60 -16.15
C SER A 131 -10.03 2.06 -15.79
N GLY A 132 -9.39 2.31 -14.64
CA GLY A 132 -9.08 3.67 -14.19
C GLY A 132 -10.28 4.41 -13.59
N ARG A 133 -11.08 3.70 -12.80
CA ARG A 133 -12.20 4.29 -12.05
C ARG A 133 -11.78 4.71 -10.65
N VAL A 134 -12.17 5.90 -10.25
CA VAL A 134 -11.98 6.41 -8.89
C VAL A 134 -13.03 5.77 -7.97
N ILE A 135 -12.61 5.29 -6.81
CA ILE A 135 -13.51 4.79 -5.77
C ILE A 135 -13.72 5.83 -4.67
N GLU A 136 -14.85 5.73 -3.97
CA GLU A 136 -15.17 6.61 -2.84
C GLU A 136 -14.17 6.44 -1.69
N ASP A 137 -13.96 7.51 -0.92
CA ASP A 137 -12.97 7.54 0.17
C ASP A 137 -13.21 6.45 1.23
N SER A 138 -14.47 6.09 1.49
CA SER A 138 -14.83 5.01 2.40
C SER A 138 -14.38 3.63 1.90
N MET A 139 -14.51 3.37 0.60
CA MET A 139 -14.02 2.15 -0.04
C MET A 139 -12.50 2.17 -0.16
N ALA A 140 -11.92 3.31 -0.52
CA ALA A 140 -10.48 3.51 -0.56
C ALA A 140 -9.82 3.17 0.78
N PHE A 141 -10.41 3.62 1.88
CA PHE A 141 -9.95 3.28 3.23
C PHE A 141 -10.03 1.78 3.53
N LYS A 142 -11.15 1.13 3.18
CA LYS A 142 -11.30 -0.32 3.37
C LYS A 142 -10.29 -1.11 2.54
N LEU A 143 -10.08 -0.71 1.28
CA LEU A 143 -9.14 -1.36 0.37
C LEU A 143 -7.69 -1.21 0.86
N GLU A 144 -7.29 -0.01 1.29
CA GLU A 144 -5.97 0.24 1.85
C GLU A 144 -5.75 -0.54 3.15
N LYS A 145 -6.78 -0.68 3.98
CA LYS A 145 -6.74 -1.54 5.16
C LYS A 145 -6.48 -3.00 4.80
N MET A 146 -7.24 -3.55 3.86
CA MET A 146 -7.05 -4.94 3.39
C MET A 146 -5.66 -5.14 2.82
N TRP A 147 -5.16 -4.15 2.06
CA TRP A 147 -3.83 -4.17 1.46
C TRP A 147 -2.72 -4.12 2.52
N ALA A 148 -2.83 -3.23 3.50
CA ALA A 148 -1.87 -3.14 4.60
C ALA A 148 -1.80 -4.45 5.42
N GLU A 149 -2.96 -5.06 5.72
CA GLU A 149 -3.02 -6.35 6.40
C GLU A 149 -2.41 -7.48 5.55
N TYR A 150 -2.65 -7.46 4.23
CA TYR A 150 -2.05 -8.40 3.29
C TYR A 150 -0.51 -8.25 3.25
N ILE A 151 0.00 -7.03 3.07
CA ILE A 151 1.44 -6.75 3.03
C ILE A 151 2.09 -7.19 4.34
N TYR A 152 1.54 -6.78 5.47
CA TYR A 152 2.08 -7.15 6.77
C TYR A 152 2.15 -8.68 6.96
N LYS A 153 1.10 -9.38 6.55
CA LYS A 153 0.99 -10.83 6.72
C LYS A 153 1.89 -11.63 5.80
N TYR A 154 1.96 -11.25 4.53
CA TYR A 154 2.56 -12.08 3.49
C TYR A 154 3.90 -11.59 2.99
N TYR A 155 4.19 -10.30 3.03
CA TYR A 155 5.52 -9.79 2.72
C TYR A 155 6.56 -10.31 3.71
N ASN A 156 6.19 -10.42 4.98
CA ASN A 156 7.02 -11.06 6.00
C ASN A 156 7.27 -12.56 5.76
N VAL A 157 6.44 -13.21 4.94
CA VAL A 157 6.54 -14.66 4.65
C VAL A 157 7.26 -14.89 3.31
N LEU A 158 7.07 -14.02 2.32
CA LEU A 158 7.54 -14.22 0.94
C LEU A 158 8.96 -13.72 0.73
N ASP A 159 9.38 -12.70 1.48
CA ASP A 159 10.73 -12.16 1.40
C ASP A 159 11.26 -11.83 2.80
N SER A 160 11.88 -12.81 3.43
CA SER A 160 12.42 -12.67 4.78
C SER A 160 13.51 -11.60 4.89
N GLN A 161 14.18 -11.22 3.81
CA GLN A 161 15.22 -10.18 3.83
C GLN A 161 14.63 -8.78 3.63
N ARG A 162 13.76 -8.57 2.65
CA ARG A 162 13.10 -7.28 2.40
C ARG A 162 12.09 -6.92 3.48
N ALA A 163 11.25 -7.86 3.86
CA ALA A 163 10.24 -7.65 4.89
C ALA A 163 10.86 -7.48 6.28
N SER A 164 11.91 -8.25 6.60
CA SER A 164 12.65 -8.09 7.83
C SER A 164 13.27 -6.70 7.94
N LYS A 165 13.87 -6.15 6.88
CA LYS A 165 14.39 -4.79 6.86
C LYS A 165 13.29 -3.73 6.95
N ALA A 166 12.19 -3.89 6.21
CA ALA A 166 11.09 -2.92 6.21
C ALA A 166 10.37 -2.83 7.57
N PHE A 167 10.19 -3.94 8.26
CA PHE A 167 9.43 -3.98 9.51
C PHE A 167 10.29 -4.10 10.78
N THR A 168 11.47 -4.70 10.74
CA THR A 168 12.37 -4.80 11.90
C THR A 168 13.32 -3.63 12.04
N ALA A 169 13.68 -2.95 10.96
CA ALA A 169 14.50 -1.73 10.99
C ALA A 169 13.70 -0.44 11.27
N GLY A 170 12.42 -0.54 11.66
CA GLY A 170 11.57 0.63 11.92
C GLY A 170 11.07 1.32 10.67
N TYR A 171 11.41 0.83 9.48
CA TYR A 171 10.88 1.36 8.22
C TYR A 171 9.44 0.87 8.03
N ILE A 172 8.53 1.81 8.00
CA ILE A 172 7.12 1.58 7.69
C ILE A 172 6.89 2.21 6.32
N PRO A 173 6.42 1.46 5.31
CA PRO A 173 6.05 2.04 4.03
C PRO A 173 5.05 3.19 4.20
N ASP A 174 5.22 4.28 3.48
CA ASP A 174 4.41 5.51 3.61
C ASP A 174 2.90 5.23 3.64
N ARG A 175 2.44 4.27 2.84
CA ARG A 175 1.02 3.89 2.79
C ARG A 175 0.55 3.18 4.06
N LEU A 176 1.39 2.36 4.65
CA LEU A 176 1.08 1.73 5.93
C LEU A 176 1.05 2.78 7.04
N GLU A 177 1.96 3.75 7.02
CA GLU A 177 1.99 4.87 7.96
C GLU A 177 0.72 5.73 7.84
N GLU A 178 0.30 6.07 6.63
CA GLU A 178 -0.93 6.79 6.36
C GLU A 178 -2.15 6.02 6.90
N TYR A 179 -2.22 4.71 6.64
CA TYR A 179 -3.26 3.86 7.18
C TYR A 179 -3.26 3.81 8.70
N LEU A 180 -2.09 3.59 9.32
CA LEU A 180 -1.94 3.56 10.77
C LEU A 180 -2.33 4.91 11.41
N SER A 181 -1.98 6.03 10.79
CA SER A 181 -2.41 7.36 11.22
C SER A 181 -3.93 7.51 11.25
N LYS A 182 -4.61 6.98 10.26
CA LYS A 182 -6.09 7.02 10.20
C LYS A 182 -6.73 6.16 11.28
N VAL A 183 -6.26 4.93 11.50
CA VAL A 183 -6.89 4.01 12.46
C VAL A 183 -6.56 4.30 13.92
N THR A 184 -5.41 4.91 14.19
CA THR A 184 -5.03 5.35 15.54
C THR A 184 -5.47 6.77 15.84
N GLU A 185 -6.07 7.45 14.86
CA GLU A 185 -6.41 8.88 14.93
C GLU A 185 -5.21 9.75 15.33
N GLY A 186 -3.98 9.28 15.10
CA GLY A 186 -2.75 9.98 15.45
C GLY A 186 -2.60 10.27 16.96
N THR A 187 -3.16 9.42 17.82
CA THR A 187 -3.09 9.61 19.28
C THR A 187 -1.89 8.87 19.87
N CYS A 188 -1.03 9.60 20.58
CA CYS A 188 0.14 9.04 21.26
C CYS A 188 -0.28 8.13 22.41
N GLU A 189 0.16 6.87 22.39
CA GLU A 189 -0.14 5.88 23.45
C GLU A 189 0.54 6.20 24.79
N ILE A 190 1.62 6.99 24.81
CA ILE A 190 2.34 7.33 26.05
C ILE A 190 1.73 8.52 26.75
N CYS A 191 1.46 9.62 26.06
CA CYS A 191 1.03 10.88 26.69
C CYS A 191 -0.36 11.35 26.30
N GLY A 192 -1.06 10.63 25.42
CA GLY A 192 -2.38 11.00 24.93
C GLY A 192 -2.38 12.21 23.97
N TYR A 193 -1.21 12.71 23.56
CA TYR A 193 -1.13 13.77 22.58
C TYR A 193 -1.87 13.38 21.31
N ASN A 194 -2.74 14.27 20.85
CA ASN A 194 -3.46 14.10 19.59
C ASN A 194 -3.45 15.43 18.86
N TYR A 195 -2.82 15.44 17.70
CA TYR A 195 -2.62 16.63 16.92
C TYR A 195 -3.93 17.29 16.46
N LYS A 196 -4.86 16.51 15.95
CA LYS A 196 -6.16 17.00 15.45
C LYS A 196 -6.97 17.69 16.56
N LYS A 197 -6.91 17.16 17.81
CA LYS A 197 -7.60 17.74 18.95
C LYS A 197 -7.01 19.09 19.40
N ILE A 198 -5.74 19.32 19.13
CA ILE A 198 -5.03 20.53 19.57
C ILE A 198 -5.09 21.63 18.51
N TRP A 199 -4.93 21.27 17.23
CA TRP A 199 -4.72 22.22 16.14
C TRP A 199 -5.86 22.27 15.10
N GLY A 200 -6.85 21.36 15.20
CA GLY A 200 -7.98 21.26 14.29
C GLY A 200 -7.70 20.42 13.05
N GLU A 201 -8.73 20.17 12.24
CA GLU A 201 -8.70 19.26 11.10
C GLU A 201 -7.94 19.83 9.88
N ASP A 202 -7.74 21.14 9.80
CA ASP A 202 -7.04 21.78 8.66
C ASP A 202 -5.55 21.41 8.55
N CYS A 203 -5.06 20.61 9.50
CA CYS A 203 -3.68 20.13 9.52
C CYS A 203 -3.51 18.73 8.94
N GLU A 204 -4.44 18.25 8.16
CA GLU A 204 -4.41 16.89 7.55
C GLU A 204 -3.23 16.65 6.60
N GLN A 205 -2.53 17.69 6.15
CA GLN A 205 -1.42 17.56 5.21
C GLN A 205 -0.10 17.09 5.84
N ASN A 206 -0.03 16.94 7.17
CA ASN A 206 1.21 16.58 7.86
C ASN A 206 1.02 15.37 8.76
N ASN A 207 0.99 14.18 8.20
CA ASN A 207 1.02 12.90 8.95
C ASN A 207 2.30 12.68 9.79
N HIS A 208 3.23 13.66 9.79
CA HIS A 208 4.54 13.58 10.43
C HIS A 208 4.54 13.83 11.96
N PHE A 209 3.37 13.99 12.58
CA PHE A 209 3.29 14.31 14.01
C PHE A 209 3.23 13.12 14.95
N VAL A 210 3.20 11.93 14.42
CA VAL A 210 3.31 10.69 15.19
C VAL A 210 4.28 9.75 14.49
N ARG A 211 4.89 8.87 15.26
CA ARG A 211 5.74 7.80 14.75
C ARG A 211 5.11 6.47 15.13
N PHE A 212 5.24 5.51 14.25
CA PHE A 212 4.79 4.15 14.47
C PHE A 212 6.01 3.27 14.75
N ILE A 213 6.00 2.62 15.91
CA ILE A 213 7.06 1.71 16.32
C ILE A 213 6.49 0.31 16.36
N PRO A 214 7.11 -0.68 15.69
CA PRO A 214 6.66 -2.06 15.75
C PRO A 214 6.62 -2.56 17.20
N ARG A 215 5.53 -3.24 17.56
CA ARG A 215 5.44 -3.97 18.84
C ARG A 215 6.37 -5.18 18.77
N ARG A 216 7.15 -5.37 19.80
CA ARG A 216 7.91 -6.61 19.97
C ARG A 216 6.96 -7.71 20.45
N THR A 217 6.47 -8.48 19.54
CA THR A 217 5.74 -9.68 19.87
C THR A 217 6.50 -10.87 19.29
N ASP A 218 6.88 -11.84 20.11
CA ASP A 218 7.35 -13.17 19.68
C ASP A 218 6.28 -13.95 18.91
N GLN A 219 5.11 -13.37 18.75
CA GLN A 219 3.99 -13.95 18.05
C GLN A 219 4.02 -13.51 16.60
N LYS A 220 4.36 -14.46 15.71
CA LYS A 220 4.07 -14.32 14.29
C LYS A 220 2.61 -13.94 14.11
N CYS A 221 2.36 -12.93 13.28
CA CYS A 221 1.02 -12.50 12.92
C CYS A 221 0.16 -13.71 12.52
N LYS A 222 -0.92 -13.96 13.25
CA LYS A 222 -1.87 -15.03 12.93
C LYS A 222 -2.88 -14.50 11.91
N ASN A 223 -3.45 -15.40 11.12
CA ASN A 223 -4.56 -15.08 10.22
C ASN A 223 -5.66 -14.34 11.00
N GLY A 224 -6.01 -13.13 10.55
CA GLY A 224 -7.06 -12.32 11.14
C GLY A 224 -6.60 -11.27 12.16
N ASP A 225 -5.30 -11.17 12.46
CA ASP A 225 -4.80 -10.10 13.30
C ASP A 225 -4.84 -8.76 12.54
N ASN A 226 -5.29 -7.73 13.22
CA ASN A 226 -5.31 -6.38 12.65
C ASN A 226 -3.91 -5.77 12.71
N VAL A 227 -3.43 -5.25 11.58
CA VAL A 227 -2.07 -4.72 11.42
C VAL A 227 -1.69 -3.66 12.46
N TRP A 228 -2.62 -2.77 12.86
CA TRP A 228 -2.34 -1.73 13.86
C TRP A 228 -2.04 -2.27 15.27
N LYS A 229 -2.44 -3.50 15.58
CA LYS A 229 -2.09 -4.14 16.86
C LYS A 229 -0.60 -4.46 16.98
N HIS A 230 0.11 -4.40 15.87
CA HIS A 230 1.54 -4.69 15.80
C HIS A 230 2.41 -3.42 15.83
N PHE A 231 1.80 -2.24 15.98
CA PHE A 231 2.51 -0.97 16.06
C PHE A 231 2.05 -0.15 17.26
N HIS A 232 2.99 0.61 17.80
CA HIS A 232 2.72 1.68 18.77
C HIS A 232 2.73 3.02 18.07
N CYS A 233 1.72 3.84 18.33
CA CYS A 233 1.65 5.21 17.86
C CYS A 233 2.21 6.14 18.95
N ILE A 234 3.32 6.84 18.68
CA ILE A 234 3.94 7.76 19.63
C ILE A 234 4.22 9.13 19.01
N CYS A 235 4.07 10.21 19.77
CA CYS A 235 4.39 11.56 19.29
C CYS A 235 5.92 11.79 19.25
N PRO A 236 6.41 12.79 18.45
CA PRO A 236 7.83 13.08 18.35
C PRO A 236 8.51 13.35 19.70
N SER A 237 7.83 14.00 20.63
CA SER A 237 8.39 14.26 21.97
C SER A 237 8.58 12.98 22.78
N CYS A 238 7.61 12.07 22.76
CA CYS A 238 7.75 10.78 23.42
C CYS A 238 8.76 9.86 22.72
N SER A 239 8.94 9.99 21.41
CA SER A 239 9.95 9.22 20.68
C SER A 239 11.39 9.59 21.02
N GLN A 240 11.62 10.72 21.69
CA GLN A 240 12.93 11.14 22.18
C GLN A 240 13.26 10.61 23.60
N LEU A 241 12.31 9.95 24.25
CA LEU A 241 12.58 9.31 25.54
C LEU A 241 13.59 8.16 25.38
N PRO A 242 14.41 7.87 26.41
CA PRO A 242 15.23 6.64 26.39
C PRO A 242 14.35 5.40 26.13
N TYR A 243 14.82 4.48 25.34
CA TYR A 243 14.07 3.26 24.96
C TYR A 243 13.52 2.50 26.16
N LYS A 244 14.27 2.46 27.27
CA LYS A 244 13.80 1.90 28.52
C LYS A 244 12.52 2.56 29.02
N ALA A 245 12.49 3.87 29.02
CA ALA A 245 11.33 4.63 29.46
C ALA A 245 10.12 4.46 28.51
N ILE A 246 10.39 4.34 27.20
CA ILE A 246 9.36 4.01 26.20
C ILE A 246 8.77 2.63 26.48
N GLY A 247 9.60 1.61 26.60
CA GLY A 247 9.17 0.24 26.89
C GLY A 247 8.37 0.12 28.20
N GLU A 248 8.85 0.73 29.27
CA GLU A 248 8.12 0.78 30.56
C GLU A 248 6.73 1.42 30.42
N LYS A 249 6.63 2.52 29.66
CA LYS A 249 5.37 3.24 29.44
C LYS A 249 4.39 2.48 28.54
N LEU A 250 4.90 1.72 27.59
CA LEU A 250 4.12 0.91 26.67
C LEU A 250 3.82 -0.50 27.20
N GLY A 251 4.40 -0.86 28.37
CA GLY A 251 4.23 -2.19 28.97
C GLY A 251 5.01 -3.29 28.27
N GLU A 252 6.02 -2.94 27.49
CA GLU A 252 6.89 -3.89 26.77
C GLU A 252 8.18 -4.16 27.55
N LYS A 253 8.36 -5.40 27.99
CA LYS A 253 9.46 -5.79 28.88
C LYS A 253 10.83 -5.87 28.23
N ASP A 254 10.88 -6.10 26.90
CA ASP A 254 12.13 -6.40 26.16
C ASP A 254 12.47 -5.35 25.09
N PHE A 255 12.15 -4.09 25.35
CA PHE A 255 12.41 -2.96 24.45
C PHE A 255 13.91 -2.58 24.35
N PHE A 256 14.83 -3.45 24.80
CA PHE A 256 16.19 -3.09 25.17
C PHE A 256 17.32 -3.63 24.28
N ASP A 257 17.05 -4.43 23.25
CA ASP A 257 18.11 -4.90 22.39
C ASP A 257 18.55 -3.79 21.44
N ASP A 258 19.70 -3.21 21.75
CA ASP A 258 20.32 -2.04 21.09
C ASP A 258 20.67 -2.26 19.60
N GLU A 259 20.58 -3.49 19.09
CA GLU A 259 21.01 -3.82 17.73
C GLU A 259 19.98 -3.54 16.62
N LEU A 260 18.74 -3.19 16.97
CA LEU A 260 17.63 -3.03 16.00
C LEU A 260 17.28 -1.57 15.66
N TRP A 261 17.97 -0.58 16.25
CA TRP A 261 17.56 0.84 16.14
C TRP A 261 18.67 1.77 15.67
N ILE A 262 19.75 1.24 15.09
CA ILE A 262 20.77 2.07 14.46
C ILE A 262 20.51 2.09 12.96
N VAL A 263 19.74 3.03 12.51
CA VAL A 263 19.97 3.82 11.28
C VAL A 263 19.34 5.19 11.46
#